data_8c9fdb898b18a309416077933557927d
#
_entry.id   8c9fdb898b18a309416077933557927d
#
_cell.length_a   1.000
_cell.length_b   1.000
_cell.length_c   1.000
_cell.angle_alpha   90.00
_cell.angle_beta   90.00
_cell.angle_gamma   90.00
#
_symmetry.space_group_name_H-M   'P 1'
#
loop_
_entity.id
_entity.type
_entity.pdbx_description
1 polymer ?
#
loop_
_entity_poly.entity_id
_entity_poly.type
_entity_poly.pdbx_seq_one_letter_code
_entity_poly.pdbx_strand_id
1 'polypeptide(L)'
;MDAGINYWNYAAILETQGFQSFVLIRDILPELGIDGDLPLIGYVFKESLADENIDLLKKFLDATKEARNILETSDKEWVRIKKLTGAKNDEMLVTLRDGFRKGIPKSKSEILTNNIERAYEVLHDIGGKKIVGEGKFLAEGTIWNDE
;
A
#
# COMPACT_ATOMS: atom_id res chain seq x y z
N MET A 1 -13.74 23.40 -5.52
CA MET A 1 -13.83 22.07 -4.87
C MET A 1 -13.29 22.26 -3.48
N ASP A 2 -14.11 22.01 -2.46
CA ASP A 2 -13.76 22.37 -1.08
C ASP A 2 -12.98 21.26 -0.37
N ALA A 3 -13.19 19.98 -0.77
CA ALA A 3 -12.46 18.81 -0.31
C ALA A 3 -12.47 17.69 -1.35
N GLY A 4 -11.54 16.75 -1.25
CA GLY A 4 -11.45 15.58 -2.13
C GLY A 4 -10.72 14.42 -1.45
N ILE A 5 -10.99 13.19 -1.89
CA ILE A 5 -10.30 11.98 -1.45
C ILE A 5 -9.35 11.57 -2.57
N ASN A 6 -8.09 11.36 -2.24
CA ASN A 6 -7.05 11.04 -3.20
C ASN A 6 -6.12 9.94 -2.67
N TYR A 7 -5.48 9.20 -3.58
CA TYR A 7 -4.35 8.36 -3.22
C TYR A 7 -3.17 9.21 -2.76
N TRP A 8 -2.30 8.65 -1.94
CA TRP A 8 -1.18 9.33 -1.32
C TRP A 8 -0.27 10.11 -2.29
N ASN A 9 -0.02 9.58 -3.48
CA ASN A 9 0.81 10.23 -4.51
C ASN A 9 0.15 11.48 -5.10
N TYR A 10 -1.15 11.48 -5.29
CA TYR A 10 -1.89 12.68 -5.71
C TYR A 10 -2.00 13.68 -4.57
N ALA A 11 -2.24 13.21 -3.33
CA ALA A 11 -2.24 14.08 -2.16
C ALA A 11 -0.88 14.80 -2.00
N ALA A 12 0.23 14.08 -2.14
CA ALA A 12 1.57 14.66 -2.11
C ALA A 12 1.79 15.74 -3.19
N ILE A 13 1.24 15.55 -4.40
CA ILE A 13 1.29 16.56 -5.46
C ILE A 13 0.44 17.79 -5.09
N LEU A 14 -0.75 17.59 -4.54
CA LEU A 14 -1.64 18.68 -4.12
C LEU A 14 -1.03 19.50 -2.96
N GLU A 15 -0.33 18.86 -2.03
CA GLU A 15 0.39 19.54 -0.95
C GLU A 15 1.41 20.56 -1.48
N THR A 16 2.13 20.24 -2.57
CA THR A 16 3.05 21.19 -3.22
C THR A 16 2.34 22.37 -3.92
N GLN A 17 1.01 22.29 -4.05
CA GLN A 17 0.16 23.33 -4.62
C GLN A 17 -0.59 24.14 -3.54
N GLY A 18 -0.27 23.92 -2.25
CA GLY A 18 -0.84 24.62 -1.11
C GLY A 18 -2.12 24.00 -0.53
N PHE A 19 -2.53 22.81 -1.00
CA PHE A 19 -3.59 22.05 -0.34
C PHE A 19 -3.07 21.40 0.93
N GLN A 20 -3.97 21.15 1.89
CA GLN A 20 -3.62 20.51 3.14
C GLN A 20 -4.35 19.16 3.28
N SER A 21 -3.63 18.14 3.74
CA SER A 21 -4.23 16.88 4.16
C SER A 21 -5.02 17.09 5.45
N PHE A 22 -6.32 16.81 5.41
CA PHE A 22 -7.21 16.94 6.56
C PHE A 22 -7.19 15.71 7.46
N VAL A 23 -7.22 14.51 6.84
CA VAL A 23 -7.17 13.23 7.54
C VAL A 23 -6.48 12.20 6.65
N LEU A 24 -5.67 11.34 7.22
CA LEU A 24 -5.06 10.21 6.54
C LEU A 24 -5.74 8.92 6.98
N ILE A 25 -5.83 7.95 6.06
CA ILE A 25 -6.42 6.63 6.39
C ILE A 25 -5.78 6.04 7.65
N ARG A 26 -4.45 6.07 7.76
CA ARG A 26 -3.74 5.54 8.93
C ARG A 26 -4.15 6.17 10.27
N ASP A 27 -4.66 7.40 10.26
CA ASP A 27 -5.03 8.11 11.49
C ASP A 27 -6.37 7.60 12.05
N ILE A 28 -7.18 6.94 11.21
CA ILE A 28 -8.48 6.37 11.60
C ILE A 28 -8.42 4.84 11.81
N LEU A 29 -7.34 4.16 11.43
CA LEU A 29 -7.23 2.70 11.57
C LEU A 29 -7.42 2.21 13.00
N PRO A 30 -6.85 2.86 14.04
CA PRO A 30 -7.04 2.42 15.42
C PRO A 30 -8.51 2.44 15.87
N GLU A 31 -9.31 3.40 15.42
CA GLU A 31 -10.74 3.49 15.70
C GLU A 31 -11.54 2.32 15.07
N LEU A 32 -10.97 1.68 14.05
CA LEU A 32 -11.54 0.51 13.37
C LEU A 32 -11.02 -0.82 13.95
N GLY A 33 -10.18 -0.76 15.00
CA GLY A 33 -9.54 -1.93 15.60
C GLY A 33 -8.42 -2.50 14.76
N ILE A 34 -7.72 -1.65 13.98
CA ILE A 34 -6.57 -2.01 13.14
C ILE A 34 -5.35 -1.30 13.71
N ASP A 35 -4.45 -2.06 14.33
CA ASP A 35 -3.23 -1.54 14.93
C ASP A 35 -2.04 -1.71 14.00
N GLY A 36 -1.31 -0.61 13.75
CA GLY A 36 -0.12 -0.61 12.90
C GLY A 36 -0.44 -0.42 11.41
N ASP A 37 0.33 -1.11 10.57
CA ASP A 37 0.24 -0.92 9.13
C ASP A 37 -0.92 -1.72 8.50
N LEU A 38 -1.61 -1.09 7.53
CA LEU A 38 -2.57 -1.76 6.65
C LEU A 38 -2.09 -1.64 5.21
N PRO A 39 -1.63 -2.72 4.55
CA PRO A 39 -1.31 -2.70 3.14
C PRO A 39 -2.61 -2.65 2.32
N LEU A 40 -2.82 -1.52 1.62
CA LEU A 40 -3.99 -1.31 0.76
C LEU A 40 -3.80 -1.82 -0.67
N ILE A 41 -2.58 -2.16 -1.04
CA ILE A 41 -2.20 -2.60 -2.39
C ILE A 41 -1.30 -3.82 -2.26
N GLY A 42 -1.53 -4.82 -3.09
CA GLY A 42 -0.71 -6.03 -3.17
C GLY A 42 -0.55 -6.53 -4.59
N TYR A 43 0.37 -7.45 -4.79
CA TYR A 43 0.46 -8.21 -6.03
C TYR A 43 -0.60 -9.30 -6.02
N VAL A 44 -1.26 -9.49 -7.16
CA VAL A 44 -2.23 -10.57 -7.36
C VAL A 44 -1.75 -11.50 -8.46
N PHE A 45 -1.89 -12.78 -8.25
CA PHE A 45 -1.53 -13.82 -9.20
C PHE A 45 -2.47 -15.02 -9.06
N LYS A 46 -2.47 -15.89 -10.06
CA LYS A 46 -3.23 -17.14 -10.00
C LYS A 46 -2.49 -18.15 -9.14
N GLU A 47 -3.19 -18.92 -8.33
CA GLU A 47 -2.62 -20.00 -7.52
C GLU A 47 -1.78 -20.97 -8.37
N SER A 48 -2.28 -21.38 -9.55
CA SER A 48 -1.53 -22.22 -10.50
C SER A 48 -0.16 -21.63 -10.91
N LEU A 49 -0.01 -20.29 -10.92
CA LEU A 49 1.30 -19.69 -11.20
C LEU A 49 2.29 -19.93 -10.05
N ALA A 50 1.82 -19.87 -8.81
CA ALA A 50 2.65 -20.16 -7.65
C ALA A 50 3.04 -21.65 -7.62
N ASP A 51 2.10 -22.55 -7.87
CA ASP A 51 2.33 -24.00 -7.88
C ASP A 51 3.34 -24.44 -8.96
N GLU A 52 3.21 -23.89 -10.15
CA GLU A 52 4.05 -24.24 -11.29
C GLU A 52 5.40 -23.51 -11.32
N ASN A 53 5.50 -22.32 -10.69
CA ASN A 53 6.62 -21.41 -10.83
C ASN A 53 7.04 -20.75 -9.51
N ILE A 54 7.04 -21.48 -8.42
CA ILE A 54 7.34 -20.96 -7.07
C ILE A 54 8.67 -20.19 -7.01
N ASP A 55 9.72 -20.68 -7.65
CA ASP A 55 11.03 -20.03 -7.68
C ASP A 55 11.02 -18.69 -8.42
N LEU A 56 10.22 -18.58 -9.48
CA LEU A 56 10.05 -17.33 -10.21
C LEU A 56 9.33 -16.31 -9.35
N LEU A 57 8.28 -16.73 -8.67
CA LEU A 57 7.50 -15.87 -7.78
C LEU A 57 8.37 -15.36 -6.62
N LYS A 58 9.14 -16.23 -5.96
CA LYS A 58 10.07 -15.85 -4.90
C LYS A 58 11.11 -14.83 -5.40
N LYS A 59 11.73 -15.07 -6.55
CA LYS A 59 12.67 -14.11 -7.16
C LYS A 59 12.03 -12.76 -7.48
N PHE A 60 10.79 -12.76 -7.95
CA PHE A 60 10.05 -11.52 -8.18
C PHE A 60 9.81 -10.75 -6.86
N LEU A 61 9.38 -11.43 -5.81
CA LEU A 61 9.16 -10.81 -4.50
C LEU A 61 10.47 -10.28 -3.89
N ASP A 62 11.56 -11.02 -4.01
CA ASP A 62 12.89 -10.58 -3.57
C ASP A 62 13.34 -9.33 -4.33
N ALA A 63 13.20 -9.31 -5.65
CA ALA A 63 13.53 -8.14 -6.46
C ALA A 63 12.69 -6.90 -6.09
N THR A 64 11.40 -7.08 -5.81
CA THR A 64 10.54 -5.97 -5.37
C THR A 64 10.90 -5.47 -3.98
N LYS A 65 11.30 -6.38 -3.06
CA LYS A 65 11.80 -6.05 -1.73
C LYS A 65 13.11 -5.26 -1.82
N GLU A 66 14.03 -5.71 -2.65
CA GLU A 66 15.30 -5.00 -2.89
C GLU A 66 15.06 -3.60 -3.47
N ALA A 67 14.22 -3.47 -4.50
CA ALA A 67 13.87 -2.18 -5.09
C ALA A 67 13.26 -1.22 -4.05
N ARG A 68 12.39 -1.72 -3.18
CA ARG A 68 11.81 -0.93 -2.08
C ARG A 68 12.88 -0.46 -1.10
N ASN A 69 13.81 -1.34 -0.70
CA ASN A 69 14.92 -0.98 0.19
C ASN A 69 15.83 0.09 -0.42
N ILE A 70 16.11 -0.01 -1.72
CA ILE A 70 16.87 1.01 -2.45
C ILE A 70 16.15 2.36 -2.40
N LEU A 71 14.85 2.40 -2.68
CA LEU A 71 14.05 3.62 -2.65
C LEU A 71 13.86 4.16 -1.21
N GLU A 72 13.87 3.31 -0.21
CA GLU A 72 13.81 3.71 1.18
C GLU A 72 15.09 4.47 1.60
N THR A 73 16.26 4.04 1.12
CA THR A 73 17.55 4.49 1.65
C THR A 73 18.32 5.44 0.74
N SER A 74 18.05 5.46 -0.57
CA SER A 74 18.85 6.18 -1.56
C SER A 74 18.11 7.36 -2.19
N ASP A 75 18.51 8.59 -1.84
CA ASP A 75 18.01 9.80 -2.50
C ASP A 75 18.48 9.90 -3.96
N LYS A 76 19.67 9.38 -4.25
CA LYS A 76 20.23 9.35 -5.61
C LYS A 76 19.32 8.57 -6.57
N GLU A 77 18.73 7.47 -6.11
CA GLU A 77 17.82 6.68 -6.94
C GLU A 77 16.51 7.42 -7.22
N TRP A 78 16.01 8.20 -6.27
CA TRP A 78 14.86 9.07 -6.51
C TRP A 78 15.14 10.12 -7.59
N VAL A 79 16.32 10.72 -7.60
CA VAL A 79 16.74 11.62 -8.69
C VAL A 79 16.79 10.88 -10.01
N ARG A 80 17.34 9.66 -10.05
CA ARG A 80 17.43 8.84 -11.25
C ARG A 80 16.06 8.51 -11.84
N ILE A 81 15.08 8.18 -11.01
CA ILE A 81 13.73 7.83 -11.44
C ILE A 81 12.77 9.02 -11.54
N LYS A 82 13.21 10.25 -11.33
CA LYS A 82 12.35 11.45 -11.30
C LYS A 82 11.36 11.51 -12.45
N LYS A 83 11.79 11.19 -13.67
CA LYS A 83 10.92 11.19 -14.85
C LYS A 83 9.77 10.18 -14.74
N LEU A 84 10.00 9.05 -14.08
CA LEU A 84 9.00 7.99 -13.90
C LEU A 84 7.97 8.36 -12.82
N THR A 85 8.34 9.21 -11.86
CA THR A 85 7.44 9.65 -10.80
C THR A 85 6.44 10.73 -11.24
N GLY A 86 6.67 11.37 -12.39
CA GLY A 86 5.89 12.52 -12.84
C GLY A 86 6.18 13.82 -12.09
N ALA A 87 7.22 13.85 -11.23
CA ALA A 87 7.61 15.04 -10.49
C ALA A 87 8.10 16.16 -11.43
N LYS A 88 7.45 17.32 -11.36
CA LYS A 88 7.74 18.49 -12.21
C LYS A 88 8.96 19.26 -11.74
N ASN A 89 9.26 19.24 -10.45
CA ASN A 89 10.39 19.91 -9.82
C ASN A 89 10.97 19.07 -8.68
N ASP A 90 12.01 19.54 -8.01
CA ASP A 90 12.68 18.80 -6.94
C ASP A 90 11.86 18.78 -5.65
N GLU A 91 11.10 19.82 -5.36
CA GLU A 91 10.20 19.88 -4.21
C GLU A 91 9.13 18.76 -4.30
N MET A 92 8.48 18.62 -5.45
CA MET A 92 7.52 17.55 -5.69
C MET A 92 8.18 16.17 -5.59
N LEU A 93 9.40 16.00 -6.09
CA LEU A 93 10.13 14.74 -5.97
C LEU A 93 10.39 14.38 -4.51
N VAL A 94 10.81 15.35 -3.70
CA VAL A 94 11.06 15.17 -2.25
C VAL A 94 9.77 14.77 -1.54
N THR A 95 8.68 15.47 -1.82
CA THR A 95 7.36 15.16 -1.22
C THR A 95 6.88 13.75 -1.58
N LEU A 96 7.04 13.34 -2.84
CA LEU A 96 6.71 11.97 -3.27
C LEU A 96 7.61 10.92 -2.61
N ARG A 97 8.92 11.18 -2.52
CA ARG A 97 9.87 10.30 -1.83
C ARG A 97 9.47 10.09 -0.37
N ASP A 98 9.21 11.18 0.33
CA ASP A 98 8.91 11.14 1.75
C ASP A 98 7.54 10.47 2.01
N GLY A 99 6.56 10.71 1.15
CA GLY A 99 5.28 10.01 1.16
C GLY A 99 5.43 8.51 0.95
N PHE A 100 6.22 8.09 -0.04
CA PHE A 100 6.53 6.68 -0.28
C PHE A 100 7.19 6.02 0.94
N ARG A 101 8.23 6.64 1.49
CA ARG A 101 8.97 6.13 2.65
C ARG A 101 8.08 5.99 3.89
N LYS A 102 7.17 6.92 4.11
CA LYS A 102 6.16 6.85 5.18
C LYS A 102 5.16 5.72 4.99
N GLY A 103 4.89 5.31 3.76
CA GLY A 103 3.96 4.25 3.42
C GLY A 103 4.57 2.85 3.39
N ILE A 104 5.89 2.69 3.62
CA ILE A 104 6.53 1.37 3.69
C ILE A 104 6.09 0.68 4.98
N PRO A 105 5.41 -0.48 4.91
CA PRO A 105 5.01 -1.22 6.11
C PRO A 105 6.22 -1.64 6.95
N LYS A 106 6.11 -1.48 8.26
CA LYS A 106 7.12 -1.88 9.26
C LYS A 106 6.67 -3.08 10.09
N SER A 107 5.39 -3.40 10.05
CA SER A 107 4.80 -4.51 10.77
C SER A 107 5.22 -5.86 10.18
N LYS A 108 5.23 -6.89 11.03
CA LYS A 108 5.47 -8.27 10.60
C LYS A 108 4.32 -8.78 9.74
N SER A 109 4.60 -9.77 8.90
CA SER A 109 3.64 -10.37 7.96
C SER A 109 2.34 -10.81 8.64
N GLU A 110 2.42 -11.50 9.78
CA GLU A 110 1.27 -11.94 10.57
C GLU A 110 0.35 -10.76 10.97
N ILE A 111 0.94 -9.65 11.45
CA ILE A 111 0.16 -8.45 11.81
C ILE A 111 -0.51 -7.85 10.57
N LEU A 112 0.20 -7.80 9.45
CA LEU A 112 -0.36 -7.30 8.19
C LEU A 112 -1.54 -8.15 7.73
N THR A 113 -1.45 -9.47 7.82
CA THR A 113 -2.53 -10.40 7.48
C THR A 113 -3.76 -10.15 8.35
N ASN A 114 -3.60 -10.12 9.68
CA ASN A 114 -4.68 -9.86 10.62
C ASN A 114 -5.35 -8.49 10.36
N ASN A 115 -4.57 -7.48 10.03
CA ASN A 115 -5.07 -6.14 9.72
C ASN A 115 -5.87 -6.11 8.40
N ILE A 116 -5.46 -6.88 7.39
CA ILE A 116 -6.22 -7.04 6.13
C ILE A 116 -7.56 -7.73 6.41
N GLU A 117 -7.56 -8.82 7.18
CA GLU A 117 -8.78 -9.53 7.56
C GLU A 117 -9.73 -8.61 8.33
N ARG A 118 -9.21 -7.87 9.31
CA ARG A 118 -10.00 -6.89 10.06
C ARG A 118 -10.56 -5.79 9.17
N ALA A 119 -9.78 -5.26 8.25
CA ALA A 119 -10.25 -4.24 7.30
C ALA A 119 -11.37 -4.79 6.41
N TYR A 120 -11.28 -6.04 5.98
CA TYR A 120 -12.31 -6.69 5.19
C TYR A 120 -13.62 -6.82 5.98
N GLU A 121 -13.57 -7.24 7.26
CA GLU A 121 -14.74 -7.30 8.14
C GLU A 121 -15.41 -5.93 8.30
N VAL A 122 -14.61 -4.87 8.54
CA VAL A 122 -15.11 -3.50 8.67
C VAL A 122 -15.81 -3.06 7.37
N LEU A 123 -15.22 -3.34 6.22
CA LEU A 123 -15.82 -3.03 4.92
C LEU A 123 -17.11 -3.81 4.69
N HIS A 124 -17.18 -5.08 5.12
CA HIS A 124 -18.40 -5.87 5.07
C HIS A 124 -19.51 -5.27 5.95
N ASP A 125 -19.17 -4.93 7.19
CA ASP A 125 -20.15 -4.44 8.18
C ASP A 125 -20.71 -3.05 7.80
N ILE A 126 -19.89 -2.19 7.21
CA ILE A 126 -20.30 -0.84 6.79
C ILE A 126 -20.92 -0.83 5.39
N GLY A 127 -20.29 -1.50 4.43
CA GLY A 127 -20.66 -1.44 3.01
C GLY A 127 -21.47 -2.64 2.51
N GLY A 128 -21.47 -3.72 3.28
CA GLY A 128 -22.18 -4.97 2.96
C GLY A 128 -21.71 -5.61 1.65
N LYS A 129 -22.52 -6.52 1.16
CA LYS A 129 -22.25 -7.33 -0.04
C LYS A 129 -21.93 -6.52 -1.31
N LYS A 130 -22.35 -5.28 -1.41
CA LYS A 130 -22.07 -4.42 -2.56
C LYS A 130 -20.60 -4.00 -2.64
N ILE A 131 -19.90 -3.99 -1.51
CA ILE A 131 -18.48 -3.59 -1.43
C ILE A 131 -17.57 -4.82 -1.51
N VAL A 132 -17.84 -5.83 -0.69
CA VAL A 132 -16.94 -6.98 -0.50
C VAL A 132 -17.46 -8.30 -1.06
N GLY A 133 -18.65 -8.33 -1.67
CA GLY A 133 -19.28 -9.57 -2.15
C GLY A 133 -20.04 -10.31 -1.04
N GLU A 134 -20.31 -11.60 -1.27
CA GLU A 134 -21.18 -12.41 -0.41
C GLU A 134 -20.51 -12.84 0.91
N GLY A 135 -19.19 -12.97 0.94
CA GLY A 135 -18.46 -13.47 2.11
C GLY A 135 -18.33 -12.42 3.20
N LYS A 136 -18.52 -12.81 4.45
CA LYS A 136 -18.26 -11.96 5.61
C LYS A 136 -16.77 -11.88 5.96
N PHE A 137 -16.04 -12.92 5.63
CA PHE A 137 -14.59 -13.04 5.89
C PHE A 137 -13.84 -13.19 4.58
N LEU A 138 -12.57 -12.85 4.59
CA LEU A 138 -11.66 -13.13 3.49
C LEU A 138 -11.69 -14.65 3.20
N ALA A 139 -11.75 -15.01 1.93
CA ALA A 139 -11.69 -16.41 1.54
C ALA A 139 -10.31 -17.00 1.90
N GLU A 140 -10.30 -18.27 2.33
CA GLU A 140 -9.06 -19.01 2.56
C GLU A 140 -8.19 -18.98 1.30
N GLY A 141 -6.88 -18.83 1.45
CA GLY A 141 -5.93 -18.71 0.34
C GLY A 141 -5.87 -17.35 -0.34
N THR A 142 -6.68 -16.35 0.07
CA THR A 142 -6.61 -14.99 -0.50
C THR A 142 -5.24 -14.35 -0.27
N ILE A 143 -4.63 -14.60 0.87
CA ILE A 143 -3.28 -14.14 1.19
C ILE A 143 -2.33 -15.32 1.02
N TRP A 144 -1.41 -15.19 0.06
CA TRP A 144 -0.43 -16.23 -0.20
C TRP A 144 0.70 -16.17 0.82
N ASN A 145 1.01 -17.32 1.42
CA ASN A 145 2.14 -17.54 2.32
C ASN A 145 3.08 -18.56 1.68
N ASP A 146 4.37 -18.33 1.75
CA ASP A 146 5.41 -19.17 1.15
C ASP A 146 6.00 -20.22 2.13
N GLU A 147 5.19 -20.66 3.09
CA GLU A 147 5.59 -21.72 4.02
C GLU A 147 5.79 -23.07 3.34
#